data_137f86556ab26ff193f00add5211d47b
#
_entry.id   137f86556ab26ff193f00add5211d47b
#
_cell.length_a   1.000
_cell.length_b   1.000
_cell.length_c   1.000
_cell.angle_alpha   90.00
_cell.angle_beta   90.00
_cell.angle_gamma   90.00
#
_symmetry.space_group_name_H-M   'P 1'
#
loop_
_entity.id
_entity.type
_entity.pdbx_description
1 polymer ?
#
loop_
_entity_poly.entity_id
_entity_poly.type
_entity_poly.pdbx_seq_one_letter_code
_entity_poly.pdbx_strand_id
1 'polypeptide(L)'
;MTLTLSEEQAFLKDTAKKFAQEKTPTTHFREIRDNENPECFDRKIWQEMAAQGWSGILVPEEYGGSNFGLAGIGVVLEELGRTLTPSPLFATSVVCATILNKAGNDSQKKEFLTKIASGEVTMAFALEEGPRHKPFSINLEAKKDGKNFILNGKKNFVIDGGLSLIHISEPTRPIH
;
A
#
# COMPACT_ATOMS: atom_id res chain seq x y z
N MET A 1 -26.36 -7.76 1.47
CA MET A 1 -24.92 -8.03 1.70
C MET A 1 -24.84 -9.31 2.50
N THR A 2 -24.35 -10.39 1.93
CA THR A 2 -24.18 -11.66 2.64
C THR A 2 -22.87 -11.57 3.46
N LEU A 3 -22.93 -11.96 4.74
CA LEU A 3 -21.75 -12.04 5.63
C LEU A 3 -20.88 -13.28 5.33
N THR A 4 -21.33 -14.13 4.42
CA THR A 4 -20.60 -15.33 3.98
C THR A 4 -19.63 -15.00 2.86
N LEU A 5 -18.41 -15.51 2.97
CA LEU A 5 -17.41 -15.40 1.91
C LEU A 5 -17.88 -16.17 0.67
N SER A 6 -17.56 -15.66 -0.53
CA SER A 6 -17.68 -16.44 -1.75
C SER A 6 -16.62 -17.57 -1.75
N GLU A 7 -16.79 -18.57 -2.64
CA GLU A 7 -15.82 -19.65 -2.78
C GLU A 7 -14.42 -19.11 -3.11
N GLU A 8 -14.33 -18.12 -3.99
CA GLU A 8 -13.08 -17.45 -4.35
C GLU A 8 -12.44 -16.71 -3.16
N GLN A 9 -13.26 -16.01 -2.35
CA GLN A 9 -12.77 -15.33 -1.15
C GLN A 9 -12.31 -16.33 -0.09
N ALA A 10 -13.01 -17.46 0.05
CA ALA A 10 -12.61 -18.53 0.97
C ALA A 10 -11.27 -19.16 0.52
N PHE A 11 -11.11 -19.43 -0.76
CA PHE A 11 -9.84 -19.92 -1.33
C PHE A 11 -8.69 -18.92 -1.11
N LEU A 12 -8.94 -17.63 -1.36
CA LEU A 12 -7.95 -16.56 -1.10
C LEU A 12 -7.56 -16.50 0.37
N LYS A 13 -8.54 -16.63 1.28
CA LYS A 13 -8.30 -16.68 2.73
C LYS A 13 -7.41 -17.85 3.12
N ASP A 14 -7.70 -19.03 2.62
CA ASP A 14 -6.91 -20.23 2.91
C ASP A 14 -5.48 -20.12 2.37
N THR A 15 -5.32 -19.51 1.19
CA THR A 15 -4.00 -19.23 0.60
C THR A 15 -3.22 -18.25 1.46
N ALA A 16 -3.85 -17.14 1.87
CA ALA A 16 -3.23 -16.15 2.74
C ALA A 16 -2.84 -16.72 4.10
N LYS A 17 -3.70 -17.58 4.68
CA LYS A 17 -3.44 -18.27 5.94
C LYS A 17 -2.21 -19.16 5.85
N LYS A 18 -2.11 -20.01 4.82
CA LYS A 18 -0.94 -20.87 4.60
C LYS A 18 0.33 -20.05 4.44
N PHE A 19 0.27 -19.03 3.59
CA PHE A 19 1.39 -18.12 3.38
C PHE A 19 1.86 -17.48 4.70
N ALA A 20 0.93 -16.92 5.48
CA ALA A 20 1.23 -16.27 6.75
C ALA A 20 1.89 -17.24 7.74
N GLN A 21 1.38 -18.46 7.85
CA GLN A 21 1.91 -19.48 8.75
C GLN A 21 3.29 -20.00 8.34
N GLU A 22 3.51 -20.21 7.05
CA GLU A 22 4.73 -20.83 6.52
C GLU A 22 5.85 -19.81 6.27
N LYS A 23 5.51 -18.61 5.78
CA LYS A 23 6.48 -17.60 5.34
C LYS A 23 6.75 -16.51 6.34
N THR A 24 5.71 -16.12 7.10
CA THR A 24 5.78 -14.99 8.03
C THR A 24 5.21 -15.33 9.40
N PRO A 25 5.67 -16.43 10.06
CA PRO A 25 5.29 -16.69 11.44
C PRO A 25 5.71 -15.51 12.34
N THR A 26 5.12 -15.38 13.53
CA THR A 26 5.42 -14.27 14.46
C THR A 26 6.90 -14.14 14.83
N THR A 27 7.69 -15.19 14.68
CA THR A 27 9.15 -15.14 14.82
C THR A 27 9.79 -14.25 13.75
N HIS A 28 9.28 -14.28 12.52
CA HIS A 28 9.76 -13.42 11.43
C HIS A 28 9.58 -11.92 11.76
N PHE A 29 8.43 -11.52 12.32
CA PHE A 29 8.23 -10.16 12.81
C PHE A 29 9.26 -9.76 13.88
N ARG A 30 9.53 -10.67 14.84
CA ARG A 30 10.54 -10.43 15.89
C ARG A 30 11.92 -10.27 15.30
N GLU A 31 12.31 -11.10 14.35
CA GLU A 31 13.60 -11.01 13.66
C GLU A 31 13.78 -9.64 12.95
N ILE A 32 12.77 -9.17 12.22
CA ILE A 32 12.82 -7.85 11.57
C ILE A 32 12.97 -6.72 12.60
N ARG A 33 12.22 -6.78 13.69
CA ARG A 33 12.27 -5.78 14.77
C ARG A 33 13.61 -5.81 15.51
N ASP A 34 14.07 -6.99 15.92
CA ASP A 34 15.22 -7.15 16.80
C ASP A 34 16.55 -6.92 16.04
N ASN A 35 16.55 -7.15 14.72
CA ASN A 35 17.69 -6.83 13.86
C ASN A 35 17.67 -5.37 13.35
N GLU A 36 16.73 -4.54 13.83
CA GLU A 36 16.61 -3.13 13.43
C GLU A 36 16.64 -2.94 11.91
N ASN A 37 15.94 -3.83 11.17
CA ASN A 37 15.89 -3.75 9.72
C ASN A 37 15.37 -2.36 9.29
N PRO A 38 16.19 -1.56 8.58
CA PRO A 38 15.80 -0.18 8.23
C PRO A 38 14.60 -0.10 7.31
N GLU A 39 14.30 -1.17 6.57
CA GLU A 39 13.11 -1.25 5.73
C GLU A 39 11.87 -1.69 6.50
N CYS A 40 12.02 -2.16 7.76
CA CYS A 40 10.94 -2.66 8.62
C CYS A 40 10.05 -3.76 7.99
N PHE A 41 10.44 -4.33 6.86
CA PHE A 41 9.79 -5.47 6.21
C PHE A 41 10.82 -6.25 5.38
N ASP A 42 10.44 -7.42 4.87
CA ASP A 42 11.27 -8.26 4.01
C ASP A 42 10.83 -8.08 2.54
N ARG A 43 11.74 -7.56 1.70
CA ARG A 43 11.48 -7.36 0.26
C ARG A 43 11.19 -8.66 -0.48
N LYS A 44 11.79 -9.78 -0.05
CA LYS A 44 11.52 -11.08 -0.65
C LYS A 44 10.09 -11.51 -0.37
N ILE A 45 9.64 -11.35 0.87
CA ILE A 45 8.24 -11.61 1.24
C ILE A 45 7.28 -10.70 0.47
N TRP A 46 7.61 -9.42 0.30
CA TRP A 46 6.83 -8.52 -0.52
C TRP A 46 6.71 -8.98 -1.98
N GLN A 47 7.80 -9.43 -2.59
CA GLN A 47 7.79 -9.98 -3.95
C GLN A 47 6.97 -11.27 -4.03
N GLU A 48 7.03 -12.14 -3.02
CA GLU A 48 6.19 -13.33 -2.96
C GLU A 48 4.69 -12.97 -2.84
N MET A 49 4.33 -11.93 -2.06
CA MET A 49 2.95 -11.39 -2.00
C MET A 49 2.50 -10.82 -3.36
N ALA A 50 3.39 -10.11 -4.05
CA ALA A 50 3.11 -9.59 -5.38
C ALA A 50 2.92 -10.72 -6.41
N ALA A 51 3.71 -11.77 -6.34
CA ALA A 51 3.56 -12.98 -7.18
C ALA A 51 2.22 -13.71 -6.92
N GLN A 52 1.63 -13.58 -5.72
CA GLN A 52 0.26 -14.03 -5.42
C GLN A 52 -0.82 -13.08 -5.95
N GLY A 53 -0.45 -11.96 -6.55
CA GLY A 53 -1.37 -10.94 -7.05
C GLY A 53 -1.93 -10.00 -5.97
N TRP A 54 -1.45 -10.08 -4.72
CA TRP A 54 -2.03 -9.29 -3.62
C TRP A 54 -1.69 -7.81 -3.71
N SER A 55 -0.53 -7.46 -4.27
CA SER A 55 -0.16 -6.06 -4.52
C SER A 55 -1.12 -5.37 -5.49
N GLY A 56 -1.62 -6.10 -6.49
CA GLY A 56 -2.55 -5.62 -7.51
C GLY A 56 -4.03 -5.94 -7.27
N ILE A 57 -4.40 -6.42 -6.08
CA ILE A 57 -5.75 -6.93 -5.82
C ILE A 57 -6.87 -5.89 -5.99
N LEU A 58 -6.59 -4.61 -5.78
CA LEU A 58 -7.52 -3.48 -6.01
C LEU A 58 -7.21 -2.72 -7.31
N VAL A 59 -6.16 -3.07 -8.01
CA VAL A 59 -5.79 -2.43 -9.27
C VAL A 59 -6.68 -2.98 -10.38
N PRO A 60 -7.20 -2.13 -11.30
CA PRO A 60 -7.95 -2.58 -12.46
C PRO A 60 -7.14 -3.52 -13.36
N GLU A 61 -7.84 -4.44 -14.03
CA GLU A 61 -7.23 -5.45 -14.93
C GLU A 61 -6.41 -4.82 -16.06
N GLU A 62 -6.84 -3.67 -16.59
CA GLU A 62 -6.13 -2.92 -17.62
C GLU A 62 -4.73 -2.44 -17.21
N TYR A 63 -4.44 -2.39 -15.90
CA TYR A 63 -3.13 -2.07 -15.33
C TYR A 63 -2.45 -3.29 -14.68
N GLY A 64 -2.91 -4.50 -14.99
CA GLY A 64 -2.32 -5.75 -14.51
C GLY A 64 -2.76 -6.20 -13.12
N GLY A 65 -3.80 -5.60 -12.56
CA GLY A 65 -4.41 -6.04 -11.31
C GLY A 65 -5.54 -7.05 -11.52
N SER A 66 -6.20 -7.45 -10.44
CA SER A 66 -7.34 -8.38 -10.47
C SER A 66 -8.68 -7.74 -10.17
N ASN A 67 -8.69 -6.48 -9.70
CA ASN A 67 -9.90 -5.75 -9.28
C ASN A 67 -10.85 -6.58 -8.39
N PHE A 68 -10.29 -7.41 -7.52
CA PHE A 68 -11.03 -8.39 -6.71
C PHE A 68 -11.88 -7.75 -5.61
N GLY A 69 -11.62 -6.47 -5.31
CA GLY A 69 -12.40 -5.68 -4.38
C GLY A 69 -11.92 -5.72 -2.93
N LEU A 70 -12.52 -4.84 -2.12
CA LEU A 70 -12.11 -4.63 -0.72
C LEU A 70 -12.32 -5.86 0.17
N ALA A 71 -13.34 -6.69 -0.10
CA ALA A 71 -13.54 -7.92 0.66
C ALA A 71 -12.38 -8.90 0.46
N GLY A 72 -11.84 -8.97 -0.77
CA GLY A 72 -10.68 -9.82 -1.08
C GLY A 72 -9.42 -9.41 -0.33
N ILE A 73 -9.05 -8.13 -0.42
CA ILE A 73 -7.86 -7.67 0.34
C ILE A 73 -8.09 -7.76 1.86
N GLY A 74 -9.33 -7.59 2.31
CA GLY A 74 -9.70 -7.71 3.72
C GLY A 74 -9.38 -9.09 4.30
N VAL A 75 -9.71 -10.18 3.60
CA VAL A 75 -9.39 -11.53 4.07
C VAL A 75 -7.89 -11.81 4.06
N VAL A 76 -7.14 -11.24 3.11
CA VAL A 76 -5.67 -11.36 3.10
C VAL A 76 -5.08 -10.63 4.31
N LEU A 77 -5.47 -9.38 4.55
CA LEU A 77 -4.97 -8.59 5.68
C LEU A 77 -5.34 -9.20 7.03
N GLU A 78 -6.53 -9.83 7.15
CA GLU A 78 -6.93 -10.55 8.35
C GLU A 78 -5.94 -11.68 8.68
N GLU A 79 -5.59 -12.51 7.71
CA GLU A 79 -4.69 -13.63 7.95
C GLU A 79 -3.24 -13.19 8.16
N LEU A 80 -2.75 -12.19 7.44
CA LEU A 80 -1.43 -11.58 7.68
C LEU A 80 -1.35 -10.91 9.06
N GLY A 81 -2.46 -10.31 9.52
CA GLY A 81 -2.56 -9.73 10.86
C GLY A 81 -2.43 -10.75 12.00
N ARG A 82 -2.85 -11.99 11.79
CA ARG A 82 -2.72 -13.08 12.79
C ARG A 82 -1.26 -13.41 13.12
N THR A 83 -0.38 -13.21 12.18
CA THR A 83 1.07 -13.45 12.33
C THR A 83 1.88 -12.16 12.48
N LEU A 84 1.21 -11.00 12.53
CA LEU A 84 1.84 -9.68 12.61
C LEU A 84 2.81 -9.42 11.44
N THR A 85 2.45 -9.87 10.25
CA THR A 85 3.32 -9.78 9.06
C THR A 85 3.59 -8.33 8.66
N PRO A 86 4.84 -7.85 8.77
CA PRO A 86 5.18 -6.50 8.32
C PRO A 86 5.18 -6.45 6.80
N SER A 87 4.42 -5.55 6.21
CA SER A 87 4.41 -5.36 4.75
C SER A 87 3.82 -4.01 4.37
N PRO A 88 4.21 -3.42 3.23
CA PRO A 88 3.62 -2.20 2.71
C PRO A 88 2.26 -2.42 2.03
N LEU A 89 1.65 -3.59 2.20
CA LEU A 89 0.43 -3.99 1.48
C LEU A 89 -0.73 -3.03 1.73
N PHE A 90 -0.93 -2.60 2.98
CA PHE A 90 -2.02 -1.67 3.29
C PHE A 90 -1.80 -0.29 2.67
N ALA A 91 -0.65 0.34 2.92
CA ALA A 91 -0.38 1.68 2.41
C ALA A 91 -0.33 1.70 0.87
N THR A 92 0.36 0.75 0.26
CA THR A 92 0.58 0.69 -1.19
C THR A 92 -0.67 0.22 -1.93
N SER A 93 -1.16 -0.99 -1.60
CA SER A 93 -2.17 -1.68 -2.42
C SER A 93 -3.59 -1.30 -2.06
N VAL A 94 -3.85 -0.86 -0.82
CA VAL A 94 -5.19 -0.38 -0.45
C VAL A 94 -5.29 1.14 -0.61
N VAL A 95 -4.44 1.89 0.08
CA VAL A 95 -4.58 3.35 0.14
C VAL A 95 -4.13 4.00 -1.16
N CYS A 96 -2.85 3.82 -1.55
CA CYS A 96 -2.29 4.51 -2.70
C CYS A 96 -2.88 4.05 -4.03
N ALA A 97 -3.09 2.75 -4.22
CA ALA A 97 -3.75 2.23 -5.42
C ALA A 97 -5.17 2.79 -5.58
N THR A 98 -5.94 2.88 -4.47
CA THR A 98 -7.29 3.45 -4.50
C THR A 98 -7.27 4.94 -4.86
N ILE A 99 -6.35 5.72 -4.27
CA ILE A 99 -6.22 7.16 -4.57
C ILE A 99 -5.85 7.36 -6.04
N LEU A 100 -4.84 6.65 -6.54
CA LEU A 100 -4.42 6.72 -7.94
C LEU A 100 -5.55 6.34 -8.89
N ASN A 101 -6.29 5.27 -8.60
CA ASN A 101 -7.40 4.85 -9.45
C ASN A 101 -8.52 5.88 -9.49
N LYS A 102 -8.81 6.57 -8.38
CA LYS A 102 -9.88 7.57 -8.29
C LYS A 102 -9.48 8.97 -8.75
N ALA A 103 -8.26 9.39 -8.46
CA ALA A 103 -7.82 10.79 -8.61
C ALA A 103 -6.63 10.96 -9.56
N GLY A 104 -5.92 9.90 -9.93
CA GLY A 104 -4.81 9.96 -10.89
C GLY A 104 -5.29 10.26 -12.31
N ASN A 105 -4.47 10.98 -13.09
CA ASN A 105 -4.67 11.08 -14.52
C ASN A 105 -4.22 9.77 -15.23
N ASP A 106 -4.53 9.63 -16.54
CA ASP A 106 -4.27 8.38 -17.27
C ASP A 106 -2.78 8.00 -17.30
N SER A 107 -1.88 8.99 -17.41
CA SER A 107 -0.43 8.74 -17.37
C SER A 107 0.01 8.21 -16.01
N GLN A 108 -0.45 8.84 -14.92
CA GLN A 108 -0.16 8.41 -13.55
C GLN A 108 -0.73 7.02 -13.26
N LYS A 109 -1.96 6.76 -13.67
CA LYS A 109 -2.59 5.43 -13.50
C LYS A 109 -1.77 4.36 -14.22
N LYS A 110 -1.46 4.59 -15.50
CA LYS A 110 -0.71 3.64 -16.31
C LYS A 110 0.69 3.38 -15.75
N GLU A 111 1.38 4.41 -15.28
CA GLU A 111 2.72 4.26 -14.72
C GLU A 111 2.68 3.58 -13.36
N PHE A 112 1.93 4.12 -12.40
CA PHE A 112 2.03 3.71 -11.01
C PHE A 112 1.19 2.50 -10.67
N LEU A 113 -0.04 2.37 -11.20
CA LEU A 113 -0.86 1.19 -10.91
C LEU A 113 -0.23 -0.08 -11.47
N THR A 114 0.40 -0.02 -12.65
CA THR A 114 1.12 -1.17 -13.22
C THR A 114 2.30 -1.59 -12.32
N LYS A 115 3.07 -0.62 -11.82
CA LYS A 115 4.19 -0.89 -10.92
C LYS A 115 3.75 -1.39 -9.53
N ILE A 116 2.59 -0.92 -9.03
CA ILE A 116 1.99 -1.45 -7.81
C ILE A 116 1.56 -2.89 -8.04
N ALA A 117 0.86 -3.18 -9.14
CA ALA A 117 0.38 -4.52 -9.43
C ALA A 117 1.51 -5.55 -9.54
N SER A 118 2.65 -5.16 -10.12
CA SER A 118 3.86 -6.00 -10.21
C SER A 118 4.67 -6.08 -8.91
N GLY A 119 4.36 -5.27 -7.89
CA GLY A 119 5.15 -5.16 -6.66
C GLY A 119 6.48 -4.43 -6.82
N GLU A 120 6.72 -3.80 -7.97
CA GLU A 120 7.97 -3.05 -8.26
C GLU A 120 8.13 -1.83 -7.35
N VAL A 121 7.03 -1.15 -7.01
CA VAL A 121 7.08 0.04 -6.16
C VAL A 121 6.27 -0.16 -4.88
N THR A 122 6.73 0.49 -3.83
CA THR A 122 5.98 0.70 -2.59
C THR A 122 5.68 2.18 -2.42
N MET A 123 4.48 2.50 -1.96
CA MET A 123 3.99 3.88 -1.86
C MET A 123 3.39 4.15 -0.49
N ALA A 124 3.51 5.38 -0.02
CA ALA A 124 2.89 5.84 1.20
C ALA A 124 2.07 7.12 0.96
N PHE A 125 0.98 7.25 1.71
CA PHE A 125 0.09 8.39 1.66
C PHE A 125 0.37 9.35 2.80
N ALA A 126 0.83 10.55 2.49
CA ALA A 126 1.21 11.60 3.43
C ALA A 126 0.09 12.65 3.55
N LEU A 127 -0.81 12.49 4.51
CA LEU A 127 -1.99 13.32 4.71
C LEU A 127 -1.79 14.38 5.80
N GLU A 128 -1.44 13.95 7.01
CA GLU A 128 -1.48 14.79 8.20
C GLU A 128 -0.29 15.75 8.32
N GLU A 129 -0.55 16.97 8.78
CA GLU A 129 0.47 18.00 9.03
C GLU A 129 0.62 18.35 10.50
N GLY A 130 -0.41 18.08 11.31
CA GLY A 130 -0.48 18.40 12.73
C GLY A 130 -0.41 17.18 13.64
N PRO A 131 -0.47 17.41 14.97
CA PRO A 131 -0.46 16.32 15.96
C PRO A 131 -1.83 15.63 16.12
N ARG A 132 -2.86 16.10 15.42
CA ARG A 132 -4.23 15.59 15.49
C ARG A 132 -4.75 15.32 14.08
N HIS A 133 -5.67 14.38 13.97
CA HIS A 133 -6.37 14.10 12.70
C HIS A 133 -7.17 15.32 12.24
N LYS A 134 -6.68 16.00 11.20
CA LYS A 134 -7.30 17.16 10.54
C LYS A 134 -7.03 17.11 9.04
N PRO A 135 -7.62 16.16 8.31
CA PRO A 135 -7.27 15.87 6.91
C PRO A 135 -7.53 17.04 5.96
N PHE A 136 -8.40 17.98 6.34
CA PHE A 136 -8.71 19.17 5.53
C PHE A 136 -7.90 20.42 5.92
N SER A 137 -7.04 20.33 6.93
CA SER A 137 -6.17 21.45 7.36
C SER A 137 -4.80 21.29 6.72
N ILE A 138 -4.66 21.78 5.49
CA ILE A 138 -3.47 21.62 4.68
C ILE A 138 -2.79 22.98 4.53
N ASN A 139 -1.55 23.06 4.98
CA ASN A 139 -0.70 24.26 4.90
C ASN A 139 0.45 24.08 3.91
N LEU A 140 0.78 22.84 3.56
CA LEU A 140 1.84 22.56 2.57
C LEU A 140 1.46 23.13 1.20
N GLU A 141 2.30 24.04 0.71
CA GLU A 141 2.11 24.68 -0.58
C GLU A 141 3.01 24.07 -1.65
N ALA A 142 2.46 23.93 -2.86
CA ALA A 142 3.22 23.61 -4.06
C ALA A 142 3.45 24.88 -4.86
N LYS A 143 4.66 25.43 -4.80
CA LYS A 143 5.05 26.62 -5.60
C LYS A 143 5.54 26.18 -6.97
N LYS A 144 4.94 26.75 -8.03
CA LYS A 144 5.35 26.43 -9.40
C LYS A 144 6.74 27.03 -9.69
N ASP A 145 7.63 26.21 -10.22
CA ASP A 145 8.98 26.59 -10.66
C ASP A 145 9.23 26.02 -12.07
N GLY A 146 8.97 26.83 -13.08
CA GLY A 146 9.04 26.41 -14.48
C GLY A 146 8.03 25.28 -14.80
N LYS A 147 8.54 24.10 -15.14
CA LYS A 147 7.74 22.88 -15.36
C LYS A 147 7.54 22.05 -14.10
N ASN A 148 8.23 22.38 -13.02
CA ASN A 148 8.24 21.65 -11.75
C ASN A 148 7.44 22.37 -10.67
N PHE A 149 7.33 21.73 -9.51
CA PHE A 149 6.77 22.33 -8.29
C PHE A 149 7.76 22.12 -7.15
N ILE A 150 7.94 23.15 -6.34
CA ILE A 150 8.70 23.06 -5.10
C ILE A 150 7.72 22.85 -3.96
N LEU A 151 7.89 21.74 -3.23
CA LEU A 151 7.14 21.44 -2.03
C LEU A 151 8.00 21.80 -0.81
N ASN A 152 7.45 22.60 0.10
CA ASN A 152 8.11 22.94 1.35
C ASN A 152 7.14 22.79 2.51
N GLY A 153 7.39 21.82 3.38
CA GLY A 153 6.51 21.53 4.51
C GLY A 153 6.86 20.22 5.18
N LYS A 154 6.01 19.80 6.13
CA LYS A 154 6.19 18.58 6.89
C LYS A 154 4.87 17.82 6.94
N LYS A 155 4.93 16.52 6.69
CA LYS A 155 3.84 15.58 6.92
C LYS A 155 4.18 14.69 8.11
N ASN A 156 3.18 14.39 8.94
CA ASN A 156 3.32 13.59 10.15
C ASN A 156 2.51 12.31 10.02
N PHE A 157 2.86 11.30 10.82
CA PHE A 157 2.11 10.03 10.92
C PHE A 157 1.85 9.35 9.58
N VAL A 158 2.85 9.38 8.71
CA VAL A 158 2.77 8.73 7.39
C VAL A 158 2.94 7.22 7.59
N ILE A 159 1.86 6.46 7.38
CA ILE A 159 1.90 5.00 7.47
C ILE A 159 2.84 4.48 6.37
N ASP A 160 3.77 3.62 6.77
CA ASP A 160 4.81 3.06 5.90
C ASP A 160 5.69 4.12 5.22
N GLY A 161 5.77 5.34 5.77
CA GLY A 161 6.53 6.46 5.19
C GLY A 161 8.03 6.18 5.04
N GLY A 162 8.62 5.39 5.94
CA GLY A 162 10.02 4.95 5.84
C GLY A 162 10.26 3.80 4.85
N LEU A 163 9.21 3.12 4.42
CA LEU A 163 9.26 1.93 3.57
C LEU A 163 9.01 2.24 2.10
N SER A 164 8.40 3.39 1.80
CA SER A 164 7.93 3.70 0.47
C SER A 164 9.01 4.33 -0.38
N LEU A 165 9.06 3.94 -1.65
CA LEU A 165 9.89 4.58 -2.68
C LEU A 165 9.23 5.87 -3.18
N ILE A 166 7.91 5.97 -3.09
CA ILE A 166 7.11 7.09 -3.59
C ILE A 166 6.09 7.49 -2.54
N HIS A 167 6.02 8.79 -2.21
CA HIS A 167 5.02 9.36 -1.31
C HIS A 167 3.95 10.13 -2.08
N ILE A 168 2.69 9.89 -1.76
CA ILE A 168 1.56 10.68 -2.25
C ILE A 168 1.20 11.70 -1.16
N SER A 169 1.25 13.00 -1.49
CA SER A 169 0.86 14.07 -0.59
C SER A 169 -0.46 14.68 -1.03
N GLU A 170 -1.37 14.88 -0.10
CA GLU A 170 -2.63 15.57 -0.33
C GLU A 170 -2.50 17.12 -0.20
N PRO A 171 -3.37 17.85 -0.88
CA PRO A 171 -4.32 17.40 -1.91
C PRO A 171 -3.62 17.24 -3.27
N THR A 172 -3.90 16.11 -3.95
CA THR A 172 -3.58 15.79 -5.36
C THR A 172 -2.51 16.65 -6.05
N ARG A 173 -1.37 16.83 -5.40
CA ARG A 173 -0.27 17.63 -5.95
C ARG A 173 0.70 16.71 -6.67
N PRO A 174 1.25 17.12 -7.83
CA PRO A 174 2.25 16.32 -8.52
C PRO A 174 3.42 16.04 -7.58
N ILE A 175 3.80 14.77 -7.52
CA ILE A 175 5.01 14.33 -6.83
C ILE A 175 6.17 14.55 -7.80
N HIS A 176 7.23 15.12 -7.33
CA HIS A 176 8.46 15.34 -8.07
C HIS A 176 9.56 14.47 -7.54
#